data_0d03a8cd8cd48974b125e44dd53a3b6b
#
_entry.id   0d03a8cd8cd48974b125e44dd53a3b6b
#
_cell.length_a   1.000
_cell.length_b   1.000
_cell.length_c   1.000
_cell.angle_alpha   90.00
_cell.angle_beta   90.00
_cell.angle_gamma   90.00
#
_symmetry.space_group_name_H-M   'P 1'
#
loop_
_entity.id
_entity.type
_entity.pdbx_description
1 polymer ?
#
loop_
_entity_poly.entity_id
_entity_poly.type
_entity_poly.pdbx_seq_one_letter_code
_entity_poly.pdbx_strand_id
1 'polypeptide(L)'
;MRETGGTSFSVDELAHRADVSRRTVFNHFESLDEIVITVCGDILGTVVDSFESHTAPDADATMFDELAHALRATDLVTPIAYLTRVLGKDSDDALTPRHAALIGRAFTEVSGRMSAEMMRRHPDADELDVRLLVGSLMSGALVLHGYWHQATGGGDDDRSRQVWADLVERLLAAARTGYGATGAPPPTPH
;
A
#
# COMPACT_ATOMS: atom_id res chain seq x y z
N MET A 1 23.39 23.04 -13.27
CA MET A 1 22.89 22.72 -11.92
C MET A 1 22.08 21.46 -12.04
N ARG A 2 22.55 20.36 -11.46
CA ARG A 2 21.93 19.05 -11.55
C ARG A 2 20.91 18.91 -10.41
N GLU A 3 19.63 18.92 -10.75
CA GLU A 3 18.61 18.40 -9.84
C GLU A 3 18.36 16.93 -10.21
N THR A 4 19.21 16.07 -9.72
CA THR A 4 19.00 14.62 -9.69
C THR A 4 18.22 14.30 -8.42
N GLY A 5 16.91 14.34 -8.49
CA GLY A 5 16.04 13.87 -7.43
C GLY A 5 15.49 12.50 -7.79
N GLY A 6 15.97 11.47 -7.19
CA GLY A 6 15.37 10.28 -6.62
C GLY A 6 14.32 9.45 -7.38
N THR A 7 14.20 9.54 -8.70
CA THR A 7 13.40 8.60 -9.50
C THR A 7 14.32 7.89 -10.49
N SER A 8 14.12 6.59 -10.69
CA SER A 8 14.95 5.77 -11.59
C SER A 8 14.84 6.13 -13.07
N PHE A 9 14.06 7.16 -13.42
CA PHE A 9 13.88 7.66 -14.77
C PHE A 9 13.89 9.19 -14.83
N SER A 10 14.34 9.74 -15.95
CA SER A 10 14.31 11.15 -16.24
C SER A 10 13.02 11.56 -16.99
N VAL A 11 12.70 12.87 -16.97
CA VAL A 11 11.59 13.41 -17.79
C VAL A 11 11.81 13.11 -19.27
N ASP A 12 13.07 13.09 -19.72
CA ASP A 12 13.41 12.83 -21.10
C ASP A 12 13.13 11.36 -21.49
N GLU A 13 13.43 10.42 -20.61
CA GLU A 13 13.09 9.00 -20.81
C GLU A 13 11.58 8.77 -20.79
N LEU A 14 10.87 9.43 -19.88
CA LEU A 14 9.41 9.36 -19.82
C LEU A 14 8.78 9.90 -21.09
N ALA A 15 9.19 11.10 -21.52
CA ALA A 15 8.70 11.73 -22.74
C ALA A 15 8.98 10.87 -23.98
N HIS A 16 10.17 10.28 -24.07
CA HIS A 16 10.53 9.37 -25.16
C HIS A 16 9.66 8.09 -25.17
N ARG A 17 9.42 7.48 -24.02
CA ARG A 17 8.58 6.27 -23.92
C ARG A 17 7.11 6.54 -24.21
N ALA A 18 6.61 7.73 -23.85
CA ALA A 18 5.24 8.14 -24.08
C ALA A 18 5.03 8.74 -25.49
N ASP A 19 6.09 8.83 -26.30
CA ASP A 19 6.09 9.48 -27.63
C ASP A 19 5.53 10.90 -27.60
N VAL A 20 5.92 11.66 -26.60
CA VAL A 20 5.54 13.05 -26.42
C VAL A 20 6.76 13.95 -26.20
N SER A 21 6.58 15.26 -26.33
CA SER A 21 7.66 16.20 -26.01
C SER A 21 7.80 16.37 -24.48
N ARG A 22 9.03 16.70 -24.01
CA ARG A 22 9.27 17.12 -22.63
C ARG A 22 8.35 18.27 -22.20
N ARG A 23 8.05 19.21 -23.12
CA ARG A 23 7.10 20.30 -22.89
C ARG A 23 5.68 19.77 -22.63
N THR A 24 5.28 18.72 -23.32
CA THR A 24 3.97 18.09 -23.13
C THR A 24 3.88 17.50 -21.72
N VAL A 25 4.94 16.83 -21.24
CA VAL A 25 5.00 16.30 -19.88
C VAL A 25 4.83 17.42 -18.85
N PHE A 26 5.60 18.52 -18.97
CA PHE A 26 5.50 19.65 -18.07
C PHE A 26 4.22 20.50 -18.19
N ASN A 27 3.47 20.35 -19.28
CA ASN A 27 2.15 20.97 -19.37
C ASN A 27 1.08 20.23 -18.55
N HIS A 28 1.30 18.94 -18.26
CA HIS A 28 0.38 18.09 -17.48
C HIS A 28 0.83 17.88 -16.04
N PHE A 29 2.12 17.94 -15.76
CA PHE A 29 2.71 17.67 -14.46
C PHE A 29 3.77 18.73 -14.14
N GLU A 30 3.69 19.31 -12.95
CA GLU A 30 4.64 20.34 -12.51
C GLU A 30 6.02 19.74 -12.19
N SER A 31 6.06 18.43 -11.86
CA SER A 31 7.29 17.74 -11.48
C SER A 31 7.20 16.23 -11.72
N LEU A 32 8.37 15.55 -11.72
CA LEU A 32 8.43 14.08 -11.72
C LEU A 32 7.71 13.46 -10.53
N ASP A 33 7.75 14.12 -9.38
CA ASP A 33 7.09 13.64 -8.17
C ASP A 33 5.57 13.67 -8.30
N GLU A 34 5.01 14.66 -8.97
CA GLU A 34 3.58 14.72 -9.23
C GLU A 34 3.16 13.52 -10.10
N ILE A 35 4.00 13.16 -11.09
CA ILE A 35 3.76 11.95 -11.90
C ILE A 35 3.77 10.71 -11.02
N VAL A 36 4.77 10.58 -10.14
CA VAL A 36 4.88 9.44 -9.23
C VAL A 36 3.68 9.39 -8.29
N ILE A 37 3.26 10.53 -7.72
CA ILE A 37 2.08 10.61 -6.84
C ILE A 37 0.83 10.17 -7.59
N THR A 38 0.63 10.66 -8.81
CA THR A 38 -0.53 10.32 -9.63
C THR A 38 -0.57 8.82 -9.90
N VAL A 39 0.54 8.24 -10.34
CA VAL A 39 0.64 6.79 -10.61
C VAL A 39 0.44 5.99 -9.33
N CYS A 40 1.01 6.41 -8.21
CA CYS A 40 0.78 5.77 -6.91
C CYS A 40 -0.69 5.86 -6.50
N GLY A 41 -1.32 7.02 -6.68
CA GLY A 41 -2.74 7.24 -6.41
C GLY A 41 -3.64 6.33 -7.27
N ASP A 42 -3.35 6.22 -8.56
CA ASP A 42 -4.09 5.34 -9.47
C ASP A 42 -3.96 3.87 -9.07
N ILE A 43 -2.74 3.41 -8.75
CA ILE A 43 -2.49 2.03 -8.32
C ILE A 43 -3.21 1.74 -7.00
N LEU A 44 -3.13 2.64 -6.03
CA LEU A 44 -3.83 2.50 -4.75
C LEU A 44 -5.34 2.63 -4.93
N GLY A 45 -5.80 3.43 -5.90
CA GLY A 45 -7.19 3.50 -6.32
C GLY A 45 -7.72 2.14 -6.76
N THR A 46 -6.99 1.41 -7.61
CA THR A 46 -7.40 0.05 -8.03
C THR A 46 -7.47 -0.94 -6.86
N VAL A 47 -6.62 -0.77 -5.84
CA VAL A 47 -6.70 -1.56 -4.61
C VAL A 47 -7.98 -1.26 -3.84
N VAL A 48 -8.35 0.01 -3.70
CA VAL A 48 -9.61 0.40 -3.05
C VAL A 48 -10.83 -0.08 -3.85
N ASP A 49 -10.81 0.07 -5.17
CA ASP A 49 -11.88 -0.40 -6.06
C ASP A 49 -12.04 -1.93 -5.98
N SER A 50 -10.93 -2.66 -5.89
CA SER A 50 -10.93 -4.10 -5.63
C SER A 50 -11.56 -4.41 -4.28
N PHE A 51 -11.21 -3.65 -3.24
CA PHE A 51 -11.79 -3.77 -1.91
C PHE A 51 -13.30 -3.50 -1.93
N GLU A 52 -13.75 -2.47 -2.62
CA GLU A 52 -15.17 -2.12 -2.76
C GLU A 52 -15.97 -3.25 -3.46
N SER A 53 -15.33 -4.00 -4.35
CA SER A 53 -15.97 -5.09 -5.11
C SER A 53 -16.13 -6.39 -4.32
N HIS A 54 -15.40 -6.56 -3.21
CA HIS A 54 -15.51 -7.77 -2.38
C HIS A 54 -16.69 -7.61 -1.41
N THR A 55 -17.69 -8.47 -1.60
CA THR A 55 -18.85 -8.54 -0.70
C THR A 55 -18.45 -9.26 0.59
N ALA A 56 -19.01 -8.83 1.71
CA ALA A 56 -18.84 -9.51 2.99
C ALA A 56 -19.25 -11.00 2.86
N PRO A 57 -18.50 -11.90 3.49
CA PRO A 57 -18.74 -13.34 3.38
C PRO A 57 -20.09 -13.76 3.99
N ASP A 58 -20.59 -13.05 4.99
CA ASP A 58 -21.82 -13.35 5.73
C ASP A 58 -22.58 -12.09 6.14
N ALA A 59 -23.91 -12.21 6.30
CA ALA A 59 -24.77 -11.11 6.75
C ALA A 59 -24.47 -10.61 8.17
N ASP A 60 -23.86 -11.46 8.99
CA ASP A 60 -23.48 -11.16 10.39
C ASP A 60 -21.98 -10.83 10.53
N ALA A 61 -21.26 -10.60 9.41
CA ALA A 61 -19.85 -10.26 9.43
C ALA A 61 -19.61 -8.91 10.13
N THR A 62 -18.63 -8.86 11.01
CA THR A 62 -18.21 -7.60 11.60
C THR A 62 -17.42 -6.76 10.60
N MET A 63 -17.30 -5.44 10.83
CA MET A 63 -16.43 -4.55 10.02
C MET A 63 -15.01 -5.11 9.90
N PHE A 64 -14.48 -5.71 10.96
CA PHE A 64 -13.18 -6.37 10.93
C PHE A 64 -13.17 -7.57 9.98
N ASP A 65 -14.21 -8.40 9.98
CA ASP A 65 -14.31 -9.58 9.12
C ASP A 65 -14.40 -9.20 7.64
N GLU A 66 -15.12 -8.11 7.32
CA GLU A 66 -15.19 -7.56 5.97
C GLU A 66 -13.81 -7.07 5.50
N LEU A 67 -13.14 -6.26 6.32
CA LEU A 67 -11.80 -5.75 6.00
C LEU A 67 -10.78 -6.88 5.87
N ALA A 68 -10.85 -7.87 6.77
CA ALA A 68 -9.97 -9.04 6.73
C ALA A 68 -10.20 -9.88 5.46
N HIS A 69 -11.46 -10.08 5.06
CA HIS A 69 -11.82 -10.79 3.83
C HIS A 69 -11.27 -10.05 2.61
N ALA A 70 -11.52 -8.77 2.50
CA ALA A 70 -11.06 -7.97 1.38
C ALA A 70 -9.53 -7.89 1.30
N LEU A 71 -8.84 -7.78 2.45
CA LEU A 71 -7.37 -7.77 2.49
C LEU A 71 -6.76 -9.09 2.00
N ARG A 72 -7.43 -10.23 2.25
CA ARG A 72 -7.02 -11.53 1.72
C ARG A 72 -7.28 -11.68 0.23
N ALA A 73 -8.41 -11.14 -0.23
CA ALA A 73 -8.87 -11.29 -1.60
C ALA A 73 -8.17 -10.34 -2.59
N THR A 74 -7.64 -9.21 -2.10
CA THR A 74 -7.01 -8.20 -2.94
C THR A 74 -5.54 -8.52 -3.20
N ASP A 75 -5.11 -8.52 -4.46
CA ASP A 75 -3.69 -8.61 -4.81
C ASP A 75 -2.99 -7.29 -4.48
N LEU A 76 -2.30 -7.25 -3.37
CA LEU A 76 -1.46 -6.12 -2.96
C LEU A 76 0.00 -6.28 -3.40
N VAL A 77 0.46 -7.49 -3.71
CA VAL A 77 1.86 -7.75 -4.03
C VAL A 77 2.26 -7.08 -5.34
N THR A 78 1.46 -7.24 -6.38
CA THR A 78 1.74 -6.64 -7.70
C THR A 78 1.89 -5.12 -7.64
N PRO A 79 0.94 -4.35 -7.09
CA PRO A 79 1.07 -2.91 -6.99
C PRO A 79 2.21 -2.47 -6.06
N ILE A 80 2.41 -3.15 -4.93
CA ILE A 80 3.50 -2.84 -3.99
C ILE A 80 4.86 -3.10 -4.61
N ALA A 81 5.06 -4.24 -5.31
CA ALA A 81 6.30 -4.56 -6.00
C ALA A 81 6.60 -3.53 -7.11
N TYR A 82 5.58 -3.12 -7.84
CA TYR A 82 5.72 -2.06 -8.84
C TYR A 82 6.17 -0.74 -8.21
N LEU A 83 5.50 -0.29 -7.14
CA LEU A 83 5.85 0.94 -6.44
C LEU A 83 7.26 0.87 -5.85
N THR A 84 7.63 -0.23 -5.24
CA THR A 84 8.99 -0.47 -4.71
C THR A 84 10.03 -0.36 -5.81
N ARG A 85 9.75 -0.91 -6.99
CA ARG A 85 10.66 -0.85 -8.15
C ARG A 85 10.79 0.57 -8.71
N VAL A 86 9.69 1.33 -8.73
CA VAL A 86 9.68 2.71 -9.23
C VAL A 86 10.34 3.67 -8.25
N LEU A 87 10.07 3.52 -6.95
CA LEU A 87 10.56 4.42 -5.90
C LEU A 87 11.93 4.00 -5.33
N GLY A 88 12.28 2.70 -5.42
CA GLY A 88 13.36 2.12 -4.64
C GLY A 88 14.70 1.91 -5.35
N LYS A 89 14.84 2.29 -6.63
CA LYS A 89 16.04 1.90 -7.40
C LYS A 89 17.32 2.69 -7.09
N ASP A 90 17.26 3.75 -6.33
CA ASP A 90 18.41 4.64 -6.08
C ASP A 90 18.82 4.75 -4.61
N SER A 91 18.35 3.90 -3.71
CA SER A 91 18.69 4.07 -2.31
C SER A 91 19.23 2.78 -1.67
N ASP A 92 20.52 2.75 -1.57
CA ASP A 92 21.26 2.06 -0.49
C ASP A 92 20.97 2.76 0.87
N ASP A 93 20.10 3.77 0.86
CA ASP A 93 19.82 4.65 2.01
C ASP A 93 18.31 4.87 2.21
N ALA A 94 17.93 5.09 3.48
CA ALA A 94 16.58 5.31 3.97
C ALA A 94 15.72 6.20 3.05
N LEU A 95 14.41 5.90 2.97
CA LEU A 95 13.40 6.71 2.29
C LEU A 95 13.68 8.20 2.48
N THR A 96 13.91 8.94 1.41
CA THR A 96 14.10 10.38 1.53
C THR A 96 12.87 11.01 2.20
N PRO A 97 13.01 12.12 2.93
CA PRO A 97 11.87 12.80 3.55
C PRO A 97 10.73 13.09 2.55
N ARG A 98 11.08 13.30 1.29
CA ARG A 98 10.16 13.53 0.18
C ARG A 98 9.36 12.26 -0.15
N HIS A 99 10.01 11.11 -0.31
CA HIS A 99 9.33 9.83 -0.54
C HIS A 99 8.42 9.46 0.64
N ALA A 100 8.87 9.69 1.88
CA ALA A 100 8.06 9.47 3.06
C ALA A 100 6.79 10.36 3.06
N ALA A 101 6.89 11.62 2.63
CA ALA A 101 5.74 12.51 2.51
C ALA A 101 4.76 12.05 1.42
N LEU A 102 5.25 11.54 0.28
CA LEU A 102 4.43 11.00 -0.80
C LEU A 102 3.65 9.76 -0.36
N ILE A 103 4.36 8.82 0.26
CA ILE A 103 3.75 7.60 0.82
C ILE A 103 2.70 7.98 1.87
N GLY A 104 3.02 8.94 2.76
CA GLY A 104 2.09 9.43 3.77
C GLY A 104 0.81 10.02 3.19
N ARG A 105 0.90 10.79 2.11
CA ARG A 105 -0.29 11.35 1.41
C ARG A 105 -1.14 10.25 0.78
N ALA A 106 -0.52 9.35 0.02
CA ALA A 106 -1.22 8.22 -0.60
C ALA A 106 -1.91 7.34 0.46
N PHE A 107 -1.22 7.10 1.58
CA PHE A 107 -1.77 6.36 2.71
C PHE A 107 -2.98 7.05 3.34
N THR A 108 -2.92 8.37 3.52
CA THR A 108 -4.03 9.16 4.06
C THR A 108 -5.25 9.13 3.14
N GLU A 109 -5.03 9.23 1.83
CA GLU A 109 -6.09 9.18 0.83
C GLU A 109 -6.79 7.82 0.81
N VAL A 110 -6.01 6.72 0.74
CA VAL A 110 -6.56 5.35 0.77
C VAL A 110 -7.32 5.09 2.07
N SER A 111 -6.74 5.45 3.22
CA SER A 111 -7.41 5.29 4.52
C SER A 111 -8.70 6.08 4.60
N GLY A 112 -8.73 7.29 4.02
CA GLY A 112 -9.94 8.12 3.95
C GLY A 112 -11.03 7.48 3.10
N ARG A 113 -10.70 6.98 1.90
CA ARG A 113 -11.65 6.28 1.02
C ARG A 113 -12.18 5.01 1.67
N MET A 114 -11.31 4.18 2.25
CA MET A 114 -11.71 2.96 2.95
C MET A 114 -12.63 3.26 4.14
N SER A 115 -12.32 4.29 4.94
CA SER A 115 -13.17 4.70 6.05
C SER A 115 -14.53 5.19 5.56
N ALA A 116 -14.58 5.97 4.48
CA ALA A 116 -15.84 6.44 3.89
C ALA A 116 -16.70 5.27 3.38
N GLU A 117 -16.09 4.27 2.74
CA GLU A 117 -16.78 3.07 2.28
C GLU A 117 -17.31 2.23 3.45
N MET A 118 -16.54 2.05 4.51
CA MET A 118 -16.99 1.36 5.72
C MET A 118 -18.15 2.08 6.40
N MET A 119 -18.09 3.42 6.50
CA MET A 119 -19.21 4.22 7.03
C MET A 119 -20.47 4.10 6.16
N ARG A 120 -20.31 3.99 4.84
CA ARG A 120 -21.44 3.80 3.93
C ARG A 120 -22.11 2.44 4.14
N ARG A 121 -21.32 1.38 4.40
CA ARG A 121 -21.83 0.01 4.63
C ARG A 121 -22.42 -0.17 6.03
N HIS A 122 -21.83 0.51 7.00
CA HIS A 122 -22.21 0.45 8.42
C HIS A 122 -22.62 1.84 8.94
N PRO A 123 -23.80 2.36 8.53
CA PRO A 123 -24.23 3.74 8.86
C PRO A 123 -24.43 3.99 10.36
N ASP A 124 -24.61 2.92 11.15
CA ASP A 124 -24.78 3.00 12.61
C ASP A 124 -23.46 2.87 13.38
N ALA A 125 -22.33 2.66 12.68
CA ALA A 125 -21.02 2.54 13.32
C ALA A 125 -20.50 3.91 13.77
N ASP A 126 -19.77 3.94 14.88
CA ASP A 126 -19.06 5.13 15.31
C ASP A 126 -17.91 5.46 14.36
N GLU A 127 -17.83 6.72 13.91
CA GLU A 127 -16.82 7.17 12.96
C GLU A 127 -15.39 6.96 13.49
N LEU A 128 -15.17 7.15 14.80
CA LEU A 128 -13.88 6.96 15.42
C LEU A 128 -13.46 5.48 15.37
N ASP A 129 -14.38 4.57 15.66
CA ASP A 129 -14.14 3.13 15.62
C ASP A 129 -13.77 2.67 14.21
N VAL A 130 -14.49 3.15 13.19
CA VAL A 130 -14.17 2.87 11.77
C VAL A 130 -12.76 3.37 11.43
N ARG A 131 -12.44 4.62 11.79
CA ARG A 131 -11.12 5.22 11.51
C ARG A 131 -9.99 4.51 12.25
N LEU A 132 -10.21 4.10 13.49
CA LEU A 132 -9.24 3.33 14.28
C LEU A 132 -9.00 1.95 13.65
N LEU A 133 -10.05 1.25 13.25
CA LEU A 133 -9.95 -0.05 12.61
C LEU A 133 -9.16 0.03 11.29
N VAL A 134 -9.59 0.91 10.37
CA VAL A 134 -8.93 1.11 9.08
C VAL A 134 -7.48 1.56 9.28
N GLY A 135 -7.24 2.56 10.14
CA GLY A 135 -5.91 3.08 10.42
C GLY A 135 -4.97 2.03 11.01
N SER A 136 -5.46 1.17 11.89
CA SER A 136 -4.67 0.09 12.49
C SER A 136 -4.24 -0.94 11.45
N LEU A 137 -5.16 -1.39 10.59
CA LEU A 137 -4.85 -2.37 9.53
C LEU A 137 -3.91 -1.76 8.49
N MET A 138 -4.15 -0.53 8.07
CA MET A 138 -3.30 0.17 7.12
C MET A 138 -1.89 0.39 7.67
N SER A 139 -1.75 0.84 8.92
CA SER A 139 -0.44 0.98 9.58
C SER A 139 0.26 -0.36 9.73
N GLY A 140 -0.49 -1.42 10.05
CA GLY A 140 0.01 -2.78 10.05
C GLY A 140 0.57 -3.18 8.68
N ALA A 141 -0.15 -2.91 7.58
CA ALA A 141 0.29 -3.22 6.22
C ALA A 141 1.60 -2.50 5.85
N LEU A 142 1.82 -1.27 6.30
CA LEU A 142 3.12 -0.58 6.13
C LEU A 142 4.27 -1.31 6.84
N VAL A 143 4.03 -1.79 8.06
CA VAL A 143 5.02 -2.60 8.78
C VAL A 143 5.29 -3.90 8.02
N LEU A 144 4.25 -4.58 7.55
CA LEU A 144 4.39 -5.81 6.76
C LEU A 144 5.21 -5.59 5.49
N HIS A 145 5.05 -4.45 4.82
CA HIS A 145 5.83 -4.11 3.63
C HIS A 145 7.35 -4.20 3.89
N GLY A 146 7.81 -3.64 5.02
CA GLY A 146 9.24 -3.71 5.40
C GLY A 146 9.74 -5.16 5.55
N TYR A 147 8.99 -6.00 6.27
CA TYR A 147 9.32 -7.41 6.46
C TYR A 147 9.27 -8.20 5.15
N TRP A 148 8.24 -7.97 4.34
CA TRP A 148 8.09 -8.60 3.03
C TRP A 148 9.24 -8.23 2.09
N HIS A 149 9.59 -6.95 2.01
CA HIS A 149 10.70 -6.48 1.17
C HIS A 149 12.03 -7.09 1.62
N GLN A 150 12.29 -7.16 2.92
CA GLN A 150 13.50 -7.79 3.46
C GLN A 150 13.57 -9.28 3.13
N ALA A 151 12.44 -9.99 3.15
CA ALA A 151 12.39 -11.43 2.91
C ALA A 151 12.43 -11.83 1.43
N THR A 152 11.93 -10.95 0.53
CA THR A 152 11.69 -11.28 -0.89
C THR A 152 12.47 -10.40 -1.86
N GLY A 153 13.08 -9.32 -1.39
CA GLY A 153 13.70 -8.30 -2.26
C GLY A 153 12.68 -7.47 -3.06
N GLY A 154 11.38 -7.50 -2.69
CA GLY A 154 10.33 -6.71 -3.34
C GLY A 154 9.86 -7.28 -4.68
N GLY A 155 10.05 -8.58 -4.94
CA GLY A 155 9.56 -9.25 -6.15
C GLY A 155 8.05 -9.52 -6.13
N ASP A 156 7.50 -9.96 -7.28
CA ASP A 156 6.07 -10.30 -7.46
C ASP A 156 5.85 -11.78 -7.85
N ASP A 157 6.81 -12.63 -7.54
CA ASP A 157 6.75 -14.08 -7.75
C ASP A 157 5.86 -14.80 -6.72
N ASP A 158 5.63 -16.09 -6.92
CA ASP A 158 4.78 -16.91 -6.05
C ASP A 158 5.28 -16.94 -4.60
N ARG A 159 6.60 -16.92 -4.40
CA ARG A 159 7.21 -16.85 -3.06
C ARG A 159 6.86 -15.53 -2.39
N SER A 160 6.97 -14.44 -3.11
CA SER A 160 6.65 -13.10 -2.60
C SER A 160 5.17 -13.00 -2.21
N ARG A 161 4.28 -13.59 -3.01
CA ARG A 161 2.84 -13.67 -2.70
C ARG A 161 2.57 -14.50 -1.45
N GLN A 162 3.22 -15.65 -1.32
CA GLN A 162 3.06 -16.50 -0.13
C GLN A 162 3.55 -15.80 1.14
N VAL A 163 4.74 -15.19 1.10
CA VAL A 163 5.28 -14.42 2.25
C VAL A 163 4.33 -13.30 2.64
N TRP A 164 3.77 -12.58 1.66
CA TRP A 164 2.79 -11.51 1.94
C TRP A 164 1.53 -12.08 2.60
N ALA A 165 0.97 -13.16 2.08
CA ALA A 165 -0.21 -13.80 2.64
C ALA A 165 0.02 -14.23 4.09
N ASP A 166 1.13 -14.87 4.39
CA ASP A 166 1.50 -15.28 5.77
C ASP A 166 1.61 -14.08 6.72
N LEU A 167 2.19 -12.98 6.25
CA LEU A 167 2.30 -11.75 7.02
C LEU A 167 0.93 -11.11 7.27
N VAL A 168 0.04 -11.09 6.28
CA VAL A 168 -1.33 -10.60 6.42
C VAL A 168 -2.09 -11.43 7.46
N GLU A 169 -2.02 -12.77 7.40
CA GLU A 169 -2.66 -13.62 8.40
C GLU A 169 -2.15 -13.32 9.82
N ARG A 170 -0.87 -13.07 9.96
CA ARG A 170 -0.28 -12.70 11.25
C ARG A 170 -0.80 -11.36 11.76
N LEU A 171 -0.93 -10.35 10.87
CA LEU A 171 -1.52 -9.05 11.22
C LEU A 171 -2.96 -9.22 11.70
N LEU A 172 -3.78 -9.93 10.92
CA LEU A 172 -5.19 -10.14 11.21
C LEU A 172 -5.39 -10.91 12.51
N ALA A 173 -4.59 -11.95 12.76
CA ALA A 173 -4.62 -12.69 14.02
C ALA A 173 -4.26 -11.78 15.20
N ALA A 174 -3.20 -10.97 15.08
CA ALA A 174 -2.79 -10.04 16.13
C ALA A 174 -3.84 -8.96 16.40
N ALA A 175 -4.45 -8.41 15.35
CA ALA A 175 -5.50 -7.41 15.47
C ALA A 175 -6.77 -7.97 16.13
N ARG A 176 -7.11 -9.25 15.86
CA ARG A 176 -8.28 -9.91 16.44
C ARG A 176 -8.08 -10.29 17.91
N THR A 177 -6.89 -10.75 18.30
CA THR A 177 -6.61 -11.30 19.64
C THR A 177 -5.89 -10.35 20.58
N GLY A 178 -5.44 -9.20 20.05
CA GLY A 178 -4.52 -8.30 20.74
C GLY A 178 -3.06 -8.77 20.66
N TYR A 179 -2.13 -7.84 20.83
CA TYR A 179 -0.69 -8.09 20.70
C TYR A 179 -0.05 -8.76 21.94
N GLY A 180 -0.85 -9.09 22.94
CA GLY A 180 -0.42 -9.75 24.18
C GLY A 180 -0.39 -11.27 24.12
N ALA A 181 -0.32 -11.86 22.92
CA ALA A 181 -0.34 -13.31 22.76
C ALA A 181 0.87 -13.95 23.45
N THR A 182 0.59 -14.76 24.44
CA THR A 182 1.50 -15.73 25.07
C THR A 182 1.79 -16.86 24.07
N GLY A 183 2.43 -16.56 22.96
CA GLY A 183 2.86 -17.53 21.97
C GLY A 183 4.39 -17.61 21.95
N ALA A 184 4.92 -18.82 21.86
CA ALA A 184 6.36 -19.06 21.73
C ALA A 184 6.94 -18.20 20.58
N PRO A 185 8.18 -17.69 20.74
CA PRO A 185 8.83 -16.95 19.67
C PRO A 185 8.92 -17.83 18.42
N PRO A 186 8.78 -17.25 17.22
CA PRO A 186 8.93 -17.99 15.97
C PRO A 186 10.33 -18.62 15.92
N PRO A 187 10.47 -19.80 15.29
CA PRO A 187 11.77 -20.42 15.10
C PRO A 187 12.70 -19.45 14.36
N THR A 188 13.87 -19.24 14.92
CA THR A 188 14.95 -18.46 14.27
C THR A 188 15.33 -19.13 12.98
N PRO A 189 15.38 -18.44 11.85
CA PRO A 189 15.91 -19.00 10.61
C PRO A 189 17.41 -19.27 10.79
N HIS A 190 17.79 -20.51 10.51
CA HIS A 190 19.20 -20.95 10.40
C HIS A 190 19.77 -20.58 9.03
#